data_368ffc83263bdc6d57661e8a109d65f3
#
_entry.id   368ffc83263bdc6d57661e8a109d65f3
#
_cell.length_a   1.000
_cell.length_b   1.000
_cell.length_c   1.000
_cell.angle_alpha   90.00
_cell.angle_beta   90.00
_cell.angle_gamma   90.00
#
_symmetry.space_group_name_H-M   'P 1'
#
loop_
_entity.id
_entity.type
_entity.pdbx_description
1 polymer ?
#
loop_
_entity_poly.entity_id
_entity_poly.type
_entity_poly.pdbx_seq_one_letter_code
_entity_poly.pdbx_strand_id
1 'polypeptide(L)'
;MDINKIKGLLNGTGIEVSEIIENNKASETYIRTKFTQEDGFSWDTVVPYIDRRAGLEIKTEEELADYLKSIKPYFAKDAMEQWKKDELERGLIGGTVTPVFFETLLSFKEEFENFPPNPNPARRIQDIKDAGYTLASVPRANGQKGYNRILLPLPLHTEMGYETFTPQFKARVIRLLNEKNAFEARVTAKKALIPDHKFSEVRWDDETKDENSMEMTDEEIIQKFQLLDNQRNQQKREVCRKCFQENIRGTIYGIIIFIKVQNNGILTFPKLARMQKLAV
;
A
#
# COMPACT_ATOMS: atom_id res chain seq x y z
N MET A 1 6.72 -17.80 11.49
CA MET A 1 7.74 -18.14 10.47
C MET A 1 9.01 -18.63 11.15
N ASP A 2 9.44 -19.86 10.84
CA ASP A 2 10.71 -20.43 11.31
C ASP A 2 11.79 -20.23 10.23
N ILE A 3 12.77 -19.40 10.52
CA ILE A 3 13.85 -19.06 9.58
C ILE A 3 14.74 -20.27 9.23
N ASN A 4 14.90 -21.23 10.15
CA ASN A 4 15.72 -22.42 9.90
C ASN A 4 15.02 -23.38 8.94
N LYS A 5 13.70 -23.48 9.03
CA LYS A 5 12.90 -24.26 8.09
C LYS A 5 12.98 -23.62 6.69
N ILE A 6 12.87 -22.28 6.58
CA ILE A 6 13.01 -21.57 5.31
C ILE A 6 14.41 -21.80 4.70
N LYS A 7 15.48 -21.70 5.51
CA LYS A 7 16.84 -22.01 5.05
C LYS A 7 16.95 -23.43 4.47
N GLY A 8 16.32 -24.40 5.12
CA GLY A 8 16.28 -25.79 4.62
C GLY A 8 15.60 -25.91 3.26
N LEU A 9 14.45 -25.23 3.07
CA LEU A 9 13.68 -25.23 1.81
C LEU A 9 14.40 -24.51 0.65
N LEU A 10 15.33 -23.61 0.97
CA LEU A 10 16.11 -22.84 0.00
C LEU A 10 17.50 -23.41 -0.28
N ASN A 11 17.87 -24.52 0.35
CA ASN A 11 19.20 -25.13 0.17
C ASN A 11 19.46 -25.44 -1.31
N GLY A 12 20.65 -25.05 -1.81
CA GLY A 12 21.05 -25.28 -3.20
C GLY A 12 20.41 -24.34 -4.25
N THR A 13 19.55 -23.41 -3.85
CA THR A 13 18.86 -22.50 -4.79
C THR A 13 19.62 -21.21 -5.10
N GLY A 14 20.73 -20.94 -4.39
CA GLY A 14 21.42 -19.65 -4.44
C GLY A 14 20.64 -18.53 -3.74
N ILE A 15 19.75 -18.89 -2.81
CA ILE A 15 18.99 -17.93 -1.97
C ILE A 15 19.34 -18.19 -0.52
N GLU A 16 19.89 -17.20 0.15
CA GLU A 16 20.21 -17.23 1.56
C GLU A 16 19.30 -16.27 2.31
N VAL A 17 18.76 -16.70 3.45
CA VAL A 17 17.95 -15.85 4.33
C VAL A 17 18.59 -15.76 5.72
N SER A 18 18.52 -14.60 6.37
CA SER A 18 19.23 -14.38 7.64
C SER A 18 18.37 -13.83 8.76
N GLU A 19 17.41 -12.96 8.49
CA GLU A 19 16.68 -12.22 9.50
C GLU A 19 15.23 -11.95 9.06
N ILE A 20 14.30 -11.97 10.02
CA ILE A 20 12.93 -11.49 9.85
C ILE A 20 12.83 -10.13 10.53
N ILE A 21 12.32 -9.12 9.82
CA ILE A 21 12.26 -7.74 10.27
C ILE A 21 10.80 -7.27 10.23
N GLU A 22 10.27 -6.88 11.37
CA GLU A 22 8.90 -6.38 11.50
C GLU A 22 8.86 -4.86 11.47
N ASN A 23 7.99 -4.29 10.65
CA ASN A 23 7.64 -2.89 10.66
C ASN A 23 6.19 -2.71 11.12
N ASN A 24 5.98 -2.78 12.42
CA ASN A 24 4.65 -2.71 13.04
C ASN A 24 3.87 -1.43 12.72
N LYS A 25 4.57 -0.32 12.37
CA LYS A 25 3.91 0.94 12.01
C LYS A 25 3.26 0.91 10.63
N ALA A 26 3.83 0.14 9.72
CA ALA A 26 3.31 0.00 8.37
C ALA A 26 2.52 -1.30 8.15
N SER A 27 2.53 -2.21 9.12
CA SER A 27 2.02 -3.59 8.97
C SER A 27 2.69 -4.31 7.80
N GLU A 28 3.99 -4.20 7.75
CA GLU A 28 4.86 -4.82 6.78
C GLU A 28 5.84 -5.74 7.51
N THR A 29 6.12 -6.91 6.95
CA THR A 29 7.15 -7.82 7.47
C THR A 29 8.06 -8.24 6.33
N TYR A 30 9.35 -8.21 6.61
CA TYR A 30 10.40 -8.45 5.63
C TYR A 30 11.26 -9.63 6.04
N ILE A 31 11.89 -10.26 5.04
CA ILE A 31 12.97 -11.22 5.26
C ILE A 31 14.23 -10.70 4.57
N ARG A 32 15.35 -10.65 5.31
CA ARG A 32 16.65 -10.33 4.73
C ARG A 32 17.09 -11.49 3.88
N THR A 33 17.38 -11.22 2.62
CA THR A 33 17.62 -12.22 1.58
C THR A 33 18.80 -11.82 0.73
N LYS A 34 19.71 -12.77 0.51
CA LYS A 34 20.79 -12.66 -0.47
C LYS A 34 20.48 -13.59 -1.63
N PHE A 35 20.35 -13.03 -2.82
CA PHE A 35 20.23 -13.77 -4.07
C PHE A 35 21.58 -13.89 -4.73
N THR A 36 22.02 -15.12 -5.02
CA THR A 36 23.25 -15.40 -5.78
C THR A 36 22.84 -16.03 -7.11
N GLN A 37 23.29 -15.44 -8.20
CA GLN A 37 23.03 -15.91 -9.57
C GLN A 37 24.10 -16.91 -10.01
N GLU A 38 23.87 -17.59 -11.13
CA GLU A 38 24.80 -18.60 -11.66
C GLU A 38 26.15 -18.00 -12.10
N ASP A 39 26.17 -16.75 -12.52
CA ASP A 39 27.36 -15.97 -12.89
C ASP A 39 28.18 -15.50 -11.67
N GLY A 40 27.74 -15.80 -10.44
CA GLY A 40 28.33 -15.36 -9.19
C GLY A 40 27.93 -13.98 -8.72
N PHE A 41 27.10 -13.27 -9.48
CA PHE A 41 26.54 -11.98 -9.04
C PHE A 41 25.65 -12.20 -7.81
N SER A 42 25.80 -11.37 -6.79
CA SER A 42 24.98 -11.44 -5.57
C SER A 42 24.31 -10.12 -5.25
N TRP A 43 23.07 -10.20 -4.82
CA TRP A 43 22.33 -9.07 -4.30
C TRP A 43 21.82 -9.35 -2.88
N ASP A 44 22.21 -8.54 -1.92
CA ASP A 44 21.74 -8.57 -0.54
C ASP A 44 20.66 -7.48 -0.38
N THR A 45 19.46 -7.87 0.06
CA THR A 45 18.31 -6.97 0.18
C THR A 45 17.34 -7.46 1.23
N VAL A 46 16.23 -6.76 1.38
CA VAL A 46 15.09 -7.16 2.22
C VAL A 46 13.85 -7.27 1.36
N VAL A 47 13.19 -8.42 1.45
CA VAL A 47 12.01 -8.74 0.64
C VAL A 47 10.77 -8.73 1.53
N PRO A 48 9.71 -7.97 1.21
CA PRO A 48 8.46 -8.06 1.93
C PRO A 48 7.78 -9.41 1.65
N TYR A 49 7.25 -10.04 2.68
CA TYR A 49 6.36 -11.19 2.56
C TYR A 49 5.01 -10.96 3.25
N ILE A 50 4.91 -9.89 4.04
CA ILE A 50 3.66 -9.26 4.42
C ILE A 50 3.77 -7.79 4.01
N ASP A 51 2.97 -7.39 3.05
CA ASP A 51 2.82 -6.00 2.62
C ASP A 51 1.34 -5.75 2.31
N ARG A 52 0.68 -5.14 3.27
CA ARG A 52 -0.75 -4.86 3.18
C ARG A 52 -1.10 -3.99 1.97
N ARG A 53 -0.20 -3.06 1.59
CA ARG A 53 -0.44 -2.17 0.46
C ARG A 53 -0.47 -2.93 -0.87
N ALA A 54 0.38 -3.93 -0.97
CA ALA A 54 0.51 -4.82 -2.12
C ALA A 54 -0.48 -5.99 -2.10
N GLY A 55 -1.32 -6.11 -1.05
CA GLY A 55 -2.15 -7.29 -0.86
C GLY A 55 -1.36 -8.58 -0.60
N LEU A 56 -0.06 -8.46 -0.31
CA LEU A 56 0.83 -9.60 -0.09
C LEU A 56 0.73 -10.07 1.36
N GLU A 57 0.31 -11.32 1.56
CA GLU A 57 0.28 -11.97 2.86
C GLU A 57 0.66 -13.44 2.73
N ILE A 58 1.94 -13.76 2.95
CA ILE A 58 2.48 -15.10 2.92
C ILE A 58 2.47 -15.68 4.34
N LYS A 59 1.85 -16.85 4.53
CA LYS A 59 1.56 -17.41 5.85
C LYS A 59 2.41 -18.62 6.23
N THR A 60 2.98 -19.32 5.25
CA THR A 60 3.76 -20.52 5.50
C THR A 60 5.19 -20.38 5.00
N GLU A 61 6.10 -21.19 5.54
CA GLU A 61 7.50 -21.21 5.14
C GLU A 61 7.66 -21.72 3.71
N GLU A 62 6.82 -22.67 3.28
CA GLU A 62 6.79 -23.22 1.94
C GLU A 62 6.39 -22.14 0.92
N GLU A 63 5.30 -21.44 1.17
CA GLU A 63 4.86 -20.31 0.32
C GLU A 63 5.95 -19.24 0.21
N LEU A 64 6.64 -18.93 1.33
CA LEU A 64 7.71 -17.95 1.33
C LEU A 64 8.91 -18.43 0.52
N ALA A 65 9.31 -19.69 0.67
CA ALA A 65 10.40 -20.25 -0.11
C ALA A 65 10.09 -20.24 -1.62
N ASP A 66 8.87 -20.59 -2.02
CA ASP A 66 8.46 -20.59 -3.42
C ASP A 66 8.36 -19.17 -3.97
N TYR A 67 7.86 -18.21 -3.18
CA TYR A 67 7.87 -16.80 -3.54
C TYR A 67 9.29 -16.28 -3.77
N LEU A 68 10.23 -16.53 -2.86
CA LEU A 68 11.62 -16.12 -3.02
C LEU A 68 12.29 -16.74 -4.25
N LYS A 69 12.00 -17.99 -4.57
CA LYS A 69 12.47 -18.65 -5.82
C LYS A 69 11.89 -17.96 -7.06
N SER A 70 10.60 -17.62 -7.04
CA SER A 70 9.92 -17.00 -8.17
C SER A 70 10.44 -15.59 -8.49
N ILE A 71 10.84 -14.83 -7.47
CA ILE A 71 11.35 -13.47 -7.65
C ILE A 71 12.87 -13.40 -7.89
N LYS A 72 13.63 -14.45 -7.61
CA LYS A 72 15.09 -14.47 -7.80
C LYS A 72 15.56 -13.94 -9.16
N PRO A 73 14.92 -14.29 -10.30
CA PRO A 73 15.35 -13.80 -11.62
C PRO A 73 15.37 -12.27 -11.76
N TYR A 74 14.48 -11.55 -11.05
CA TYR A 74 14.44 -10.09 -11.08
C TYR A 74 15.68 -9.43 -10.45
N PHE A 75 16.42 -10.17 -9.63
CA PHE A 75 17.64 -9.71 -8.97
C PHE A 75 18.93 -10.09 -9.72
N ALA A 76 18.82 -10.53 -10.96
CA ALA A 76 20.00 -10.65 -11.85
C ALA A 76 20.40 -9.26 -12.34
N LYS A 77 21.70 -9.02 -12.52
CA LYS A 77 22.23 -7.69 -12.88
C LYS A 77 21.58 -7.12 -14.15
N ASP A 78 21.57 -7.92 -15.22
CA ASP A 78 21.01 -7.48 -16.51
C ASP A 78 19.50 -7.28 -16.45
N ALA A 79 18.79 -8.15 -15.71
CA ALA A 79 17.35 -8.00 -15.50
C ALA A 79 16.99 -6.70 -14.78
N MET A 80 17.78 -6.32 -13.78
CA MET A 80 17.58 -5.08 -13.05
C MET A 80 17.87 -3.84 -13.90
N GLU A 81 18.96 -3.85 -14.66
CA GLU A 81 19.30 -2.73 -15.54
C GLU A 81 18.22 -2.54 -16.62
N GLN A 82 17.72 -3.64 -17.18
CA GLN A 82 16.62 -3.59 -18.15
C GLN A 82 15.31 -3.12 -17.48
N TRP A 83 14.96 -3.67 -16.32
CA TRP A 83 13.77 -3.25 -15.58
C TRP A 83 13.80 -1.75 -15.25
N LYS A 84 14.94 -1.23 -14.77
CA LYS A 84 15.11 0.20 -14.50
C LYS A 84 14.82 1.04 -15.74
N LYS A 85 15.38 0.65 -16.89
CA LYS A 85 15.18 1.35 -18.16
C LYS A 85 13.71 1.34 -18.57
N ASP A 86 13.08 0.17 -18.57
CA ASP A 86 11.71 -0.01 -18.98
C ASP A 86 10.74 0.79 -18.10
N GLU A 87 10.98 0.82 -16.77
CA GLU A 87 10.12 1.55 -15.84
C GLU A 87 10.26 3.07 -15.97
N LEU A 88 11.46 3.57 -16.22
CA LEU A 88 11.67 5.00 -16.50
C LEU A 88 11.03 5.41 -17.84
N GLU A 89 11.13 4.57 -18.88
CA GLU A 89 10.49 4.80 -20.18
C GLU A 89 8.95 4.71 -20.09
N ARG A 90 8.41 3.87 -19.22
CA ARG A 90 6.95 3.75 -18.96
C ARG A 90 6.31 5.06 -18.48
N GLY A 91 7.08 5.93 -17.85
CA GLY A 91 6.65 7.27 -17.46
C GLY A 91 5.62 7.36 -16.34
N LEU A 92 5.46 6.30 -15.53
CA LEU A 92 4.58 6.32 -14.34
C LEU A 92 5.11 7.26 -13.25
N ILE A 93 6.42 7.51 -13.27
CA ILE A 93 7.10 8.38 -12.32
C ILE A 93 7.32 9.74 -12.98
N GLY A 94 6.41 10.67 -12.70
CA GLY A 94 6.40 11.98 -13.34
C GLY A 94 7.36 13.01 -12.74
N GLY A 95 7.64 14.07 -13.50
CA GLY A 95 8.47 15.21 -13.09
C GLY A 95 9.97 14.94 -13.22
N THR A 96 10.78 15.90 -12.77
CA THR A 96 12.25 15.82 -12.88
C THR A 96 12.94 15.31 -11.62
N VAL A 97 12.26 15.35 -10.48
CA VAL A 97 12.82 15.02 -9.16
C VAL A 97 12.54 13.56 -8.76
N THR A 98 11.33 13.07 -8.99
CA THR A 98 10.95 11.71 -8.58
C THR A 98 11.76 10.62 -9.28
N PRO A 99 12.11 10.73 -10.58
CA PRO A 99 13.02 9.78 -11.22
C PRO A 99 14.38 9.66 -10.55
N VAL A 100 14.95 10.78 -10.07
CA VAL A 100 16.23 10.77 -9.33
C VAL A 100 16.10 10.00 -8.01
N PHE A 101 14.98 10.15 -7.30
CA PHE A 101 14.69 9.33 -6.11
C PHE A 101 14.54 7.85 -6.45
N PHE A 102 13.85 7.54 -7.54
CA PHE A 102 13.68 6.18 -8.02
C PHE A 102 15.01 5.49 -8.28
N GLU A 103 15.89 6.11 -9.05
CA GLU A 103 17.22 5.58 -9.34
C GLU A 103 18.06 5.40 -8.08
N THR A 104 17.99 6.40 -7.17
CA THR A 104 18.74 6.36 -5.92
C THR A 104 18.25 5.23 -5.01
N LEU A 105 16.93 5.01 -4.93
CA LEU A 105 16.33 3.94 -4.11
C LEU A 105 16.59 2.53 -4.67
N LEU A 106 16.85 2.39 -5.96
CA LEU A 106 17.27 1.16 -6.60
C LEU A 106 18.77 0.85 -6.44
N SER A 107 19.51 1.68 -5.71
CA SER A 107 20.92 1.41 -5.47
C SER A 107 21.11 0.09 -4.71
N PHE A 108 22.25 -0.58 -4.97
CA PHE A 108 22.60 -1.86 -4.31
C PHE A 108 22.87 -1.73 -2.81
N LYS A 109 22.80 -0.52 -2.26
CA LYS A 109 23.04 -0.25 -0.85
C LYS A 109 21.74 -0.26 -0.09
N GLU A 110 21.69 -1.06 0.95
CA GLU A 110 20.58 -1.16 1.87
C GLU A 110 20.34 0.13 2.68
N GLU A 111 21.41 0.84 2.98
CA GLU A 111 21.39 2.06 3.79
C GLU A 111 21.41 3.30 2.91
N PHE A 112 20.43 4.16 3.17
CA PHE A 112 20.24 5.41 2.46
C PHE A 112 20.67 6.57 3.35
N GLU A 113 21.91 6.97 3.25
CA GLU A 113 22.42 8.11 4.02
C GLU A 113 22.10 9.46 3.37
N ASN A 114 22.01 9.50 2.03
CA ASN A 114 21.87 10.74 1.30
C ASN A 114 20.74 10.70 0.28
N PHE A 115 19.54 11.08 0.70
CA PHE A 115 18.49 11.41 -0.26
C PHE A 115 18.90 12.61 -1.11
N PRO A 116 18.49 12.65 -2.39
CA PRO A 116 18.64 13.85 -3.19
C PRO A 116 18.03 15.05 -2.45
N PRO A 117 18.69 16.23 -2.46
CA PRO A 117 18.19 17.41 -1.77
C PRO A 117 16.78 17.74 -2.21
N ASN A 118 15.83 17.65 -1.29
CA ASN A 118 14.43 17.94 -1.55
C ASN A 118 13.74 18.39 -0.27
N PRO A 119 12.90 19.46 -0.29
CA PRO A 119 12.19 19.92 0.89
C PRO A 119 11.13 18.92 1.39
N ASN A 120 10.69 17.98 0.54
CA ASN A 120 9.71 16.97 0.91
C ASN A 120 10.06 15.58 0.33
N PRO A 121 11.12 14.92 0.84
CA PRO A 121 11.51 13.60 0.34
C PRO A 121 10.43 12.53 0.58
N ALA A 122 9.66 12.64 1.65
CA ALA A 122 8.57 11.70 1.95
C ALA A 122 7.51 11.68 0.84
N ARG A 123 7.23 12.83 0.22
CA ARG A 123 6.30 12.90 -0.91
C ARG A 123 6.83 12.16 -2.14
N ARG A 124 8.13 12.28 -2.44
CA ARG A 124 8.75 11.57 -3.58
C ARG A 124 8.69 10.06 -3.39
N ILE A 125 8.96 9.59 -2.17
CA ILE A 125 8.80 8.18 -1.79
C ILE A 125 7.36 7.73 -1.96
N GLN A 126 6.41 8.56 -1.54
CA GLN A 126 5.00 8.25 -1.68
C GLN A 126 4.56 8.17 -3.15
N ASP A 127 5.03 9.08 -4.01
CA ASP A 127 4.75 9.05 -5.45
C ASP A 127 5.20 7.72 -6.08
N ILE A 128 6.38 7.19 -5.70
CA ILE A 128 6.89 5.89 -6.18
C ILE A 128 6.00 4.75 -5.69
N LYS A 129 5.64 4.76 -4.41
CA LYS A 129 4.70 3.76 -3.85
C LYS A 129 3.32 3.85 -4.51
N ASP A 130 2.82 5.05 -4.81
CA ASP A 130 1.52 5.27 -5.45
C ASP A 130 1.51 4.82 -6.92
N ALA A 131 2.68 4.78 -7.57
CA ALA A 131 2.84 4.22 -8.89
C ALA A 131 2.88 2.67 -8.93
N GLY A 132 2.77 2.00 -7.76
CA GLY A 132 2.70 0.53 -7.68
C GLY A 132 4.05 -0.17 -7.48
N TYR A 133 5.12 0.57 -7.23
CA TYR A 133 6.44 -0.03 -7.01
C TYR A 133 6.61 -0.58 -5.59
N THR A 134 7.28 -1.73 -5.49
CA THR A 134 7.64 -2.32 -4.20
C THR A 134 8.80 -1.56 -3.57
N LEU A 135 8.52 -0.88 -2.47
CA LEU A 135 9.51 -0.12 -1.73
C LEU A 135 9.53 -0.56 -0.27
N ALA A 136 10.53 -1.35 0.10
CA ALA A 136 10.73 -1.78 1.48
C ALA A 136 11.12 -0.59 2.37
N SER A 137 10.57 -0.53 3.58
CA SER A 137 10.85 0.49 4.59
C SER A 137 11.26 -0.17 5.90
N VAL A 138 12.55 -0.46 6.02
CA VAL A 138 13.13 -1.21 7.14
C VAL A 138 13.47 -0.25 8.27
N PRO A 139 13.04 -0.51 9.52
CA PRO A 139 13.50 0.26 10.67
C PRO A 139 15.03 0.26 10.78
N ARG A 140 15.62 1.39 11.09
CA ARG A 140 17.07 1.46 11.28
C ARG A 140 17.50 0.66 12.51
N ALA A 141 18.64 -0.01 12.38
CA ALA A 141 19.25 -0.76 13.47
C ALA A 141 19.68 0.15 14.64
N ASN A 142 19.98 -0.46 15.79
CA ASN A 142 20.58 0.19 16.95
C ASN A 142 19.77 1.35 17.55
N GLY A 143 18.43 1.31 17.47
CA GLY A 143 17.58 2.34 18.07
C GLY A 143 17.62 3.70 17.37
N GLN A 144 18.27 3.82 16.22
CA GLN A 144 18.24 5.04 15.41
C GLN A 144 16.81 5.29 14.89
N LYS A 145 16.40 6.55 14.95
CA LYS A 145 15.09 6.96 14.40
C LYS A 145 15.14 6.95 12.87
N GLY A 146 14.08 6.43 12.25
CA GLY A 146 13.90 6.46 10.79
C GLY A 146 13.93 5.07 10.16
N TYR A 147 13.97 5.06 8.83
CA TYR A 147 13.88 3.86 8.01
C TYR A 147 14.94 3.91 6.91
N ASN A 148 15.54 2.78 6.63
CA ASN A 148 16.22 2.52 5.37
C ASN A 148 15.17 2.15 4.34
N ARG A 149 15.28 2.65 3.12
CA ARG A 149 14.31 2.42 2.05
C ARG A 149 14.99 1.88 0.82
N ILE A 150 14.43 0.81 0.31
CA ILE A 150 15.01 0.07 -0.81
C ILE A 150 13.91 -0.16 -1.84
N LEU A 151 14.13 0.28 -3.05
CA LEU A 151 13.27 -0.05 -4.19
C LEU A 151 13.66 -1.42 -4.72
N LEU A 152 12.70 -2.31 -4.86
CA LEU A 152 12.93 -3.65 -5.38
C LEU A 152 12.51 -3.74 -6.85
N PRO A 153 13.30 -4.41 -7.72
CA PRO A 153 13.02 -4.56 -9.13
C PRO A 153 11.95 -5.64 -9.38
N LEU A 154 10.82 -5.53 -8.70
CA LEU A 154 9.72 -6.47 -8.79
C LEU A 154 8.62 -5.95 -9.73
N PRO A 155 7.77 -6.84 -10.26
CA PRO A 155 6.58 -6.42 -10.99
C PRO A 155 5.74 -5.42 -10.20
N LEU A 156 5.11 -4.49 -10.91
CA LEU A 156 4.20 -3.54 -10.28
C LEU A 156 3.05 -4.29 -9.61
N HIS A 157 2.65 -3.81 -8.45
CA HIS A 157 1.42 -4.28 -7.83
C HIS A 157 0.23 -3.82 -8.68
N THR A 158 -0.47 -4.76 -9.27
CA THR A 158 -1.71 -4.51 -10.01
C THR A 158 -2.87 -4.22 -9.06
N GLU A 159 -2.82 -4.82 -7.89
CA GLU A 159 -3.76 -4.60 -6.80
C GLU A 159 -3.12 -3.69 -5.77
N MET A 160 -3.10 -2.39 -6.05
CA MET A 160 -2.81 -1.45 -4.99
C MET A 160 -3.98 -1.50 -4.01
N GLY A 161 -3.71 -1.72 -2.74
CA GLY A 161 -4.71 -1.70 -1.67
C GLY A 161 -5.41 -0.35 -1.50
N TYR A 162 -5.36 0.49 -2.53
CA TYR A 162 -6.08 1.75 -2.69
C TYR A 162 -6.43 1.91 -4.16
N GLU A 163 -7.71 2.02 -4.42
CA GLU A 163 -8.20 2.30 -5.76
C GLU A 163 -7.72 3.68 -6.25
N THR A 164 -7.15 3.72 -7.45
CA THR A 164 -6.72 4.97 -8.08
C THR A 164 -7.76 5.40 -9.11
N PHE A 165 -8.39 6.53 -8.86
CA PHE A 165 -9.42 7.07 -9.74
C PHE A 165 -8.84 7.88 -10.88
N THR A 166 -9.33 7.67 -12.09
CA THR A 166 -9.02 8.53 -13.24
C THR A 166 -9.50 9.97 -13.00
N PRO A 167 -8.89 10.98 -13.62
CA PRO A 167 -9.39 12.35 -13.54
C PRO A 167 -10.85 12.51 -13.94
N GLN A 168 -11.30 11.73 -14.93
CA GLN A 168 -12.69 11.71 -15.41
C GLN A 168 -13.65 11.18 -14.35
N PHE A 169 -13.30 10.06 -13.70
CA PHE A 169 -14.10 9.50 -12.63
C PHE A 169 -14.16 10.43 -11.42
N LYS A 170 -13.04 11.02 -11.01
CA LYS A 170 -13.01 12.05 -9.95
C LYS A 170 -13.96 13.20 -10.24
N ALA A 171 -13.91 13.73 -11.45
CA ALA A 171 -14.80 14.82 -11.86
C ALA A 171 -16.28 14.40 -11.82
N ARG A 172 -16.59 13.15 -12.23
CA ARG A 172 -17.94 12.59 -12.18
C ARG A 172 -18.45 12.48 -10.74
N VAL A 173 -17.66 11.91 -9.83
CA VAL A 173 -18.03 11.79 -8.40
C VAL A 173 -18.24 13.16 -7.77
N ILE A 174 -17.33 14.12 -8.00
CA ILE A 174 -17.44 15.48 -7.46
C ILE A 174 -18.73 16.18 -7.93
N ARG A 175 -19.08 15.99 -9.20
CA ARG A 175 -20.32 16.55 -9.77
C ARG A 175 -21.55 15.89 -9.16
N LEU A 176 -21.60 14.56 -9.08
CA LEU A 176 -22.75 13.82 -8.55
C LEU A 176 -23.02 14.10 -7.07
N LEU A 177 -21.96 14.33 -6.30
CA LEU A 177 -22.07 14.67 -4.89
C LEU A 177 -22.14 16.20 -4.63
N ASN A 178 -22.46 16.98 -5.68
CA ASN A 178 -22.72 18.41 -5.59
C ASN A 178 -21.59 19.21 -4.91
N GLU A 179 -20.32 18.80 -5.06
CA GLU A 179 -19.17 19.47 -4.45
C GLU A 179 -19.28 19.59 -2.92
N LYS A 180 -20.11 18.77 -2.28
CA LYS A 180 -20.38 18.85 -0.85
C LYS A 180 -19.37 18.03 -0.05
N ASN A 181 -18.56 18.70 0.77
CA ASN A 181 -17.70 18.02 1.75
C ASN A 181 -18.57 17.32 2.80
N ALA A 182 -18.42 16.02 2.93
CA ALA A 182 -19.25 15.20 3.81
C ALA A 182 -19.02 15.49 5.31
N PHE A 183 -17.80 15.93 5.67
CA PHE A 183 -17.49 16.30 7.05
C PHE A 183 -18.05 17.67 7.43
N GLU A 184 -17.84 18.66 6.57
CA GLU A 184 -18.25 20.04 6.85
C GLU A 184 -19.71 20.32 6.46
N ALA A 185 -20.34 19.38 5.74
CA ALA A 185 -21.70 19.49 5.20
C ALA A 185 -21.93 20.73 4.30
N ARG A 186 -20.86 21.29 3.72
CA ARG A 186 -20.90 22.50 2.87
C ARG A 186 -20.25 22.26 1.51
N VAL A 187 -20.61 23.09 0.54
CA VAL A 187 -19.96 23.13 -0.77
C VAL A 187 -18.53 23.65 -0.61
N THR A 188 -17.59 22.95 -1.22
CA THR A 188 -16.15 23.23 -1.11
C THR A 188 -15.53 23.22 -2.51
N ALA A 189 -14.48 24.02 -2.72
CA ALA A 189 -13.80 24.11 -4.01
C ALA A 189 -13.34 22.72 -4.51
N LYS A 190 -13.66 22.37 -5.76
CA LYS A 190 -13.36 21.07 -6.40
C LYS A 190 -11.94 20.57 -6.17
N LYS A 191 -10.95 21.48 -6.27
CA LYS A 191 -9.53 21.15 -6.10
C LYS A 191 -9.15 20.67 -4.70
N ALA A 192 -9.98 20.96 -3.70
CA ALA A 192 -9.77 20.55 -2.31
C ALA A 192 -10.51 19.24 -1.97
N LEU A 193 -11.35 18.73 -2.88
CA LEU A 193 -12.18 17.56 -2.67
C LEU A 193 -11.54 16.30 -3.24
N ILE A 194 -11.61 15.22 -2.46
CA ILE A 194 -11.12 13.90 -2.80
C ILE A 194 -12.30 12.93 -2.70
N PRO A 195 -12.63 12.19 -3.76
CA PRO A 195 -13.52 11.04 -3.66
C PRO A 195 -12.97 10.01 -2.66
N ASP A 196 -13.82 9.54 -1.81
CA ASP A 196 -13.50 8.57 -0.78
C ASP A 196 -14.67 7.60 -0.61
N HIS A 197 -14.38 6.30 -0.49
CA HIS A 197 -15.40 5.30 -0.24
C HIS A 197 -16.00 5.48 1.16
N LYS A 198 -17.30 5.54 1.28
CA LYS A 198 -17.99 5.60 2.59
C LYS A 198 -17.61 4.41 3.46
N PHE A 199 -17.53 3.22 2.86
CA PHE A 199 -17.03 2.00 3.49
C PHE A 199 -15.56 1.81 3.15
N SER A 200 -14.70 1.74 4.15
CA SER A 200 -13.25 1.73 3.96
C SER A 200 -12.76 0.46 3.27
N GLU A 201 -11.93 0.60 2.23
CA GLU A 201 -11.32 -0.47 1.44
C GLU A 201 -10.63 -1.55 2.28
N VAL A 202 -10.05 -1.17 3.42
CA VAL A 202 -9.42 -2.10 4.36
C VAL A 202 -10.36 -3.18 4.90
N ARG A 203 -11.66 -3.02 4.71
CA ARG A 203 -12.71 -3.92 5.20
C ARG A 203 -13.51 -4.59 4.09
N TRP A 204 -13.09 -4.41 2.85
CA TRP A 204 -13.75 -5.06 1.73
C TRP A 204 -13.50 -6.56 1.76
N ASP A 205 -14.53 -7.32 1.45
CA ASP A 205 -14.44 -8.71 1.08
C ASP A 205 -13.99 -8.85 -0.38
N ASP A 206 -13.77 -10.08 -0.81
CA ASP A 206 -13.25 -10.33 -2.15
C ASP A 206 -14.25 -9.90 -3.24
N GLU A 207 -15.54 -10.08 -3.01
CA GLU A 207 -16.59 -9.64 -3.94
C GLU A 207 -16.60 -8.11 -4.11
N THR A 208 -16.44 -7.36 -3.02
CA THR A 208 -16.38 -5.88 -3.06
C THR A 208 -15.09 -5.36 -3.70
N LYS A 209 -13.98 -6.09 -3.56
CA LYS A 209 -12.71 -5.73 -4.20
C LYS A 209 -12.75 -5.86 -5.73
N ASP A 210 -13.52 -6.81 -6.23
CA ASP A 210 -13.67 -7.07 -7.67
C ASP A 210 -14.58 -6.04 -8.38
N GLU A 211 -15.24 -5.17 -7.63
CA GLU A 211 -16.08 -4.12 -8.22
C GLU A 211 -15.25 -3.07 -8.96
N ASN A 212 -15.54 -2.87 -10.23
CA ASN A 212 -14.91 -1.83 -11.04
C ASN A 212 -15.64 -0.48 -10.85
N SER A 213 -15.06 0.43 -10.05
CA SER A 213 -15.66 1.75 -9.80
C SER A 213 -15.92 2.57 -11.06
N MET A 214 -15.16 2.32 -12.15
CA MET A 214 -15.34 3.03 -13.41
C MET A 214 -16.63 2.67 -14.14
N GLU A 215 -17.17 1.48 -13.85
CA GLU A 215 -18.41 0.94 -14.46
C GLU A 215 -19.65 1.20 -13.61
N MET A 216 -19.47 1.75 -12.39
CA MET A 216 -20.58 2.05 -11.49
C MET A 216 -21.58 3.04 -12.08
N THR A 217 -22.86 2.81 -11.81
CA THR A 217 -23.94 3.74 -12.12
C THR A 217 -23.84 5.01 -11.25
N ASP A 218 -24.56 6.06 -11.60
CA ASP A 218 -24.57 7.30 -10.82
C ASP A 218 -25.18 7.08 -9.41
N GLU A 219 -26.18 6.19 -9.32
CA GLU A 219 -26.82 5.78 -8.06
C GLU A 219 -25.85 5.05 -7.15
N GLU A 220 -25.08 4.11 -7.68
CA GLU A 220 -24.05 3.39 -6.92
C GLU A 220 -22.95 4.32 -6.41
N ILE A 221 -22.50 5.26 -7.24
CA ILE A 221 -21.53 6.29 -6.83
C ILE A 221 -22.09 7.11 -5.67
N ILE A 222 -23.33 7.59 -5.75
CA ILE A 222 -23.96 8.36 -4.68
C ILE A 222 -24.09 7.53 -3.40
N GLN A 223 -24.34 6.23 -3.50
CA GLN A 223 -24.44 5.35 -2.35
C GLN A 223 -23.09 5.02 -1.73
N LYS A 224 -22.07 4.73 -2.54
CA LYS A 224 -20.77 4.18 -2.09
C LYS A 224 -19.73 5.26 -1.79
N PHE A 225 -19.82 6.43 -2.40
CA PHE A 225 -18.83 7.49 -2.29
C PHE A 225 -19.27 8.68 -1.43
N GLN A 226 -18.27 9.40 -0.96
CA GLN A 226 -18.38 10.70 -0.31
C GLN A 226 -17.23 11.61 -0.76
N LEU A 227 -17.32 12.90 -0.50
CA LEU A 227 -16.25 13.84 -0.76
C LEU A 227 -15.66 14.34 0.57
N LEU A 228 -14.36 14.27 0.70
CA LEU A 228 -13.62 14.76 1.84
C LEU A 228 -12.47 15.66 1.37
N ASP A 229 -12.00 16.56 2.24
CA ASP A 229 -10.70 17.15 2.05
C ASP A 229 -9.58 16.17 2.42
N ASN A 230 -8.36 16.47 2.03
CA ASN A 230 -7.22 15.57 2.25
C ASN A 230 -6.99 15.27 3.74
N GLN A 231 -7.15 16.27 4.61
CA GLN A 231 -6.94 16.10 6.05
C GLN A 231 -7.98 15.13 6.64
N ARG A 232 -9.24 15.28 6.28
CA ARG A 232 -10.33 14.42 6.75
C ARG A 232 -10.26 13.01 6.19
N ASN A 233 -9.84 12.88 4.94
CA ASN A 233 -9.59 11.58 4.35
C ASN A 233 -8.47 10.83 5.09
N GLN A 234 -7.35 11.49 5.36
CA GLN A 234 -6.26 10.89 6.15
C GLN A 234 -6.71 10.50 7.57
N GLN A 235 -7.48 11.36 8.23
CA GLN A 235 -8.03 11.09 9.56
C GLN A 235 -8.96 9.86 9.56
N LYS A 236 -9.85 9.75 8.58
CA LYS A 236 -10.72 8.58 8.40
C LYS A 236 -9.90 7.32 8.17
N ARG A 237 -8.92 7.36 7.28
CA ARG A 237 -8.04 6.22 6.99
C ARG A 237 -7.31 5.72 8.23
N GLU A 238 -6.81 6.62 9.07
CA GLU A 238 -6.12 6.25 10.32
C GLU A 238 -7.06 5.57 11.31
N VAL A 239 -8.29 6.09 11.47
CA VAL A 239 -9.31 5.48 12.33
C VAL A 239 -9.70 4.10 11.83
N CYS A 240 -9.92 3.95 10.51
CA CYS A 240 -10.27 2.67 9.90
C CYS A 240 -9.14 1.65 10.03
N ARG A 241 -7.88 2.07 9.84
CA ARG A 241 -6.69 1.24 10.01
C ARG A 241 -6.59 0.69 11.43
N LYS A 242 -6.67 1.55 12.44
CA LYS A 242 -6.63 1.13 13.86
C LYS A 242 -7.77 0.17 14.19
N CYS A 243 -8.98 0.47 13.71
CA CYS A 243 -10.13 -0.39 13.94
C CYS A 243 -9.95 -1.78 13.32
N PHE A 244 -9.30 -1.88 12.17
CA PHE A 244 -9.03 -3.16 11.51
C PHE A 244 -7.88 -3.92 12.16
N GLN A 245 -6.76 -3.24 12.47
CA GLN A 245 -5.54 -3.88 12.98
C GLN A 245 -5.59 -4.20 14.47
N GLU A 246 -6.18 -3.30 15.26
CA GLU A 246 -6.13 -3.34 16.73
C GLU A 246 -7.47 -3.73 17.36
N ASN A 247 -8.52 -3.94 16.54
CA ASN A 247 -9.91 -4.11 16.97
C ASN A 247 -10.42 -2.96 17.88
N ILE A 248 -9.76 -1.80 17.81
CA ILE A 248 -10.14 -0.61 18.57
C ILE A 248 -11.04 0.26 17.71
N ARG A 249 -12.28 0.44 18.14
CA ARG A 249 -13.20 1.36 17.47
C ARG A 249 -12.82 2.79 17.78
N GLY A 250 -12.42 3.51 16.74
CA GLY A 250 -12.29 4.95 16.78
C GLY A 250 -13.61 5.64 16.42
N THR A 251 -13.75 6.88 16.85
CA THR A 251 -14.78 7.79 16.38
C THR A 251 -14.38 8.43 15.07
N ILE A 252 -15.20 8.28 14.03
CA ILE A 252 -15.06 9.03 12.79
C ILE A 252 -15.94 10.27 12.94
N TYR A 253 -15.36 11.45 12.82
CA TYR A 253 -16.06 12.74 12.91
C TYR A 253 -16.79 13.00 14.26
N GLY A 254 -16.29 12.44 15.35
CA GLY A 254 -16.94 12.57 16.64
C GLY A 254 -18.22 11.74 16.81
N ILE A 255 -18.63 10.99 15.81
CA ILE A 255 -19.80 10.13 15.86
C ILE A 255 -19.39 8.75 16.38
N ILE A 256 -19.97 8.34 17.48
CA ILE A 256 -19.79 6.98 18.02
C ILE A 256 -20.69 6.04 17.22
N ILE A 257 -20.09 5.27 16.32
CA ILE A 257 -20.81 4.26 15.54
C ILE A 257 -20.91 2.99 16.38
N PHE A 258 -22.07 2.71 16.93
CA PHE A 258 -22.35 1.43 17.57
C PHE A 258 -22.61 0.35 16.52
N ILE A 259 -21.60 -0.43 16.17
CA ILE A 259 -21.80 -1.69 15.43
C ILE A 259 -21.63 -2.82 16.45
N LYS A 260 -22.63 -3.67 16.58
CA LYS A 260 -22.56 -4.86 17.42
C LYS A 260 -21.68 -5.91 16.73
N VAL A 261 -20.53 -6.25 17.32
CA VAL A 261 -19.71 -7.37 16.84
C VAL A 261 -20.27 -8.63 17.48
N GLN A 262 -20.66 -9.61 16.68
CA GLN A 262 -20.99 -10.95 17.19
C GLN A 262 -19.69 -11.70 17.51
N ASN A 263 -19.75 -12.63 18.48
CA ASN A 263 -18.60 -13.37 19.03
C ASN A 263 -17.79 -14.21 18.00
N ASN A 264 -18.22 -14.29 16.77
CA ASN A 264 -17.57 -15.01 15.67
C ASN A 264 -16.88 -14.10 14.64
N GLY A 265 -16.68 -12.83 14.97
CA GLY A 265 -15.96 -11.89 14.11
C GLY A 265 -16.71 -11.39 12.87
N ILE A 266 -17.95 -11.87 12.64
CA ILE A 266 -18.76 -11.43 11.50
C ILE A 266 -19.46 -10.13 11.87
N LEU A 267 -19.15 -9.05 11.12
CA LEU A 267 -19.82 -7.76 11.22
C LEU A 267 -21.21 -7.85 10.57
N THR A 268 -22.27 -7.93 11.36
CA THR A 268 -23.61 -7.71 10.83
C THR A 268 -23.95 -6.22 10.87
N PHE A 269 -24.04 -5.58 9.72
CA PHE A 269 -24.58 -4.23 9.60
C PHE A 269 -26.10 -4.27 9.77
N PRO A 270 -26.72 -3.38 10.57
CA PRO A 270 -28.15 -3.19 10.48
C PRO A 270 -28.46 -2.73 9.06
N LYS A 271 -29.40 -3.40 8.39
CA LYS A 271 -29.84 -3.06 7.03
C LYS A 271 -30.02 -1.55 6.91
N LEU A 272 -29.49 -0.97 5.84
CA LEU A 272 -29.42 0.47 5.50
C LEU A 272 -30.74 1.23 5.64
N ALA A 273 -31.87 0.55 5.76
CA ALA A 273 -33.22 1.13 5.86
C ALA A 273 -33.44 2.06 7.08
N ARG A 274 -32.53 2.09 8.07
CA ARG A 274 -32.65 2.99 9.24
C ARG A 274 -31.80 4.25 9.18
N MET A 275 -30.85 4.34 8.25
CA MET A 275 -30.02 5.56 8.13
C MET A 275 -30.68 6.68 7.30
N GLN A 276 -31.73 6.39 6.54
CA GLN A 276 -32.48 7.42 5.79
C GLN A 276 -33.34 8.34 6.66
N LYS A 277 -33.55 8.05 7.93
CA LYS A 277 -34.38 8.86 8.83
C LYS A 277 -33.61 9.87 9.71
N LEU A 278 -32.28 9.97 9.58
CA LEU A 278 -31.46 10.92 10.35
C LEU A 278 -30.81 12.00 9.46
N ALA A 279 -31.25 12.13 8.21
CA ALA A 279 -30.86 13.20 7.32
C ALA A 279 -32.08 14.13 7.10
N VAL A 280 -32.42 14.91 8.13
CA VAL A 280 -33.22 16.15 8.03
C VAL A 280 -32.41 17.27 8.66
#